data_a87901cb6affa9193e772115755c32a0
#
_entry.id   a87901cb6affa9193e772115755c32a0
#
_cell.length_a   1.000
_cell.length_b   1.000
_cell.length_c   1.000
_cell.angle_alpha   90.00
_cell.angle_beta   90.00
_cell.angle_gamma   90.00
#
_symmetry.space_group_name_H-M   'P 1'
#
loop_
_entity.id
_entity.type
_entity.pdbx_description
1 polymer ?
#
loop_
_entity_poly.entity_id
_entity_poly.type
_entity_poly.pdbx_seq_one_letter_code
_entity_poly.pdbx_strand_id
1 'polypeptide(L)'
;MGQARTTGLRGMAEAVTRPDQILDIAAGQFRTKGYAAVSMRDIATEAGMRTPSLYYHFPSKDDLVMAVMDRGIVVVREAVMAALDDLPPDAATVTRLDTAMRAHLRALHGASDYTSANVRIFGQLPEAWRRANMPERRAYQAIWSALLAPTCAADPAVLPMRVAFVIGALNATLEWVDPARIDIEALADQVTQVLRHGVLGEGAA
;
A
#
# COMPACT_ATOMS: atom_id res chain seq x y z
N MET A 1 -62.17 -9.29 -26.65
CA MET A 1 -61.34 -10.08 -25.74
C MET A 1 -59.97 -10.27 -26.37
N GLY A 2 -59.00 -9.46 -26.01
CA GLY A 2 -57.66 -9.53 -26.53
C GLY A 2 -56.69 -9.31 -25.35
N GLN A 3 -56.04 -10.37 -24.89
CA GLN A 3 -55.04 -10.32 -23.81
C GLN A 3 -53.75 -9.79 -24.34
N ALA A 4 -53.32 -8.64 -23.85
CA ALA A 4 -51.97 -8.10 -24.07
C ALA A 4 -50.97 -8.92 -23.26
N ARG A 5 -50.03 -9.59 -23.96
CA ARG A 5 -48.84 -10.22 -23.36
C ARG A 5 -47.82 -9.13 -23.03
N THR A 6 -47.73 -8.82 -21.76
CA THR A 6 -46.65 -7.97 -21.23
C THR A 6 -45.38 -8.79 -21.15
N THR A 7 -44.51 -8.66 -22.15
CA THR A 7 -43.14 -9.20 -22.13
C THR A 7 -42.30 -8.31 -21.24
N GLY A 8 -42.04 -8.75 -20.02
CA GLY A 8 -41.18 -8.05 -19.08
C GLY A 8 -39.72 -8.11 -19.55
N LEU A 9 -39.24 -7.01 -20.09
CA LEU A 9 -37.81 -6.73 -20.27
C LEU A 9 -37.20 -6.48 -18.89
N ARG A 10 -36.80 -7.56 -18.22
CA ARG A 10 -35.82 -7.47 -17.14
C ARG A 10 -34.44 -7.24 -17.78
N GLY A 11 -34.16 -6.01 -18.18
CA GLY A 11 -32.81 -5.54 -18.37
C GLY A 11 -32.15 -5.46 -17.01
N MET A 12 -31.36 -6.46 -16.67
CA MET A 12 -30.38 -6.33 -15.62
C MET A 12 -29.39 -5.27 -16.10
N ALA A 13 -29.52 -4.05 -15.60
CA ALA A 13 -28.50 -3.05 -15.72
C ALA A 13 -27.24 -3.67 -15.08
N GLU A 14 -26.28 -4.08 -15.90
CA GLU A 14 -24.95 -4.44 -15.46
C GLU A 14 -24.42 -3.18 -14.76
N ALA A 15 -24.33 -3.21 -13.43
CA ALA A 15 -23.75 -2.11 -12.69
C ALA A 15 -22.32 -1.94 -13.25
N VAL A 16 -22.04 -0.77 -13.82
CA VAL A 16 -20.70 -0.45 -14.35
C VAL A 16 -19.75 -0.46 -13.17
N THR A 17 -19.13 -1.61 -12.94
CA THR A 17 -18.14 -1.78 -11.88
C THR A 17 -16.96 -0.89 -12.21
N ARG A 18 -16.68 0.09 -11.36
CA ARG A 18 -15.57 1.03 -11.57
C ARG A 18 -14.24 0.29 -11.43
N PRO A 19 -13.20 0.67 -12.17
CA PRO A 19 -11.87 0.08 -12.04
C PRO A 19 -11.37 0.02 -10.59
N ASP A 20 -11.66 1.04 -9.78
CA ASP A 20 -11.30 1.07 -8.36
C ASP A 20 -11.96 -0.05 -7.55
N GLN A 21 -13.23 -0.39 -7.81
CA GLN A 21 -13.91 -1.50 -7.14
C GLN A 21 -13.29 -2.86 -7.50
N ILE A 22 -12.84 -3.01 -8.74
CA ILE A 22 -12.12 -4.22 -9.18
C ILE A 22 -10.80 -4.33 -8.43
N LEU A 23 -10.07 -3.21 -8.29
CA LEU A 23 -8.82 -3.18 -7.55
C LEU A 23 -9.02 -3.49 -6.06
N ASP A 24 -10.07 -2.97 -5.41
CA ASP A 24 -10.39 -3.25 -4.00
C ASP A 24 -10.63 -4.76 -3.79
N ILE A 25 -11.43 -5.38 -4.65
CA ILE A 25 -11.71 -6.83 -4.59
C ILE A 25 -10.43 -7.63 -4.83
N ALA A 26 -9.64 -7.24 -5.83
CA ALA A 26 -8.37 -7.91 -6.14
C ALA A 26 -7.38 -7.81 -4.98
N ALA A 27 -7.25 -6.64 -4.37
CA ALA A 27 -6.39 -6.43 -3.20
C ALA A 27 -6.79 -7.33 -2.03
N GLY A 28 -8.10 -7.39 -1.70
CA GLY A 28 -8.63 -8.27 -0.66
C GLY A 28 -8.37 -9.76 -0.94
N GLN A 29 -8.56 -10.22 -2.16
CA GLN A 29 -8.27 -11.59 -2.54
C GLN A 29 -6.77 -11.90 -2.52
N PHE A 30 -5.92 -11.02 -3.04
CA PHE A 30 -4.47 -11.19 -3.00
C PHE A 30 -3.93 -11.19 -1.56
N ARG A 31 -4.47 -10.33 -0.69
CA ARG A 31 -4.12 -10.31 0.72
C ARG A 31 -4.45 -11.63 1.42
N THR A 32 -5.62 -12.20 1.15
CA THR A 32 -6.12 -13.38 1.88
C THR A 32 -5.58 -14.69 1.32
N LYS A 33 -5.53 -14.84 -0.01
CA LYS A 33 -5.22 -16.10 -0.71
C LYS A 33 -3.83 -16.13 -1.32
N GLY A 34 -3.17 -14.97 -1.45
CA GLY A 34 -1.91 -14.82 -2.17
C GLY A 34 -2.07 -14.77 -3.70
N TYR A 35 -1.01 -14.32 -4.39
CA TYR A 35 -1.04 -14.15 -5.86
C TYR A 35 -1.38 -15.44 -6.61
N ALA A 36 -0.75 -16.57 -6.26
CA ALA A 36 -0.86 -17.81 -7.03
C ALA A 36 -2.29 -18.39 -7.03
N ALA A 37 -3.00 -18.29 -5.91
CA ALA A 37 -4.30 -18.92 -5.70
C ALA A 37 -5.49 -18.13 -6.27
N VAL A 38 -5.30 -16.87 -6.65
CA VAL A 38 -6.36 -15.99 -7.18
C VAL A 38 -6.41 -16.06 -8.70
N SER A 39 -7.59 -16.21 -9.30
CA SER A 39 -7.79 -16.14 -10.75
C SER A 39 -8.61 -14.91 -11.15
N MET A 40 -8.48 -14.48 -12.43
CA MET A 40 -9.32 -13.41 -13.00
C MET A 40 -10.81 -13.74 -12.91
N ARG A 41 -11.18 -15.03 -12.99
CA ARG A 41 -12.56 -15.49 -12.85
C ARG A 41 -13.09 -15.28 -11.44
N ASP A 42 -12.28 -15.53 -10.41
CA ASP A 42 -12.69 -15.34 -9.00
C ASP A 42 -12.96 -13.88 -8.72
N ILE A 43 -12.08 -12.99 -9.21
CA ILE A 43 -12.23 -11.53 -9.08
C ILE A 43 -13.48 -11.06 -9.83
N ALA A 44 -13.69 -11.49 -11.08
CA ALA A 44 -14.87 -11.13 -11.84
C ALA A 44 -16.17 -11.59 -11.15
N THR A 45 -16.16 -12.79 -10.60
CA THR A 45 -17.32 -13.35 -9.88
C THR A 45 -17.66 -12.51 -8.64
N GLU A 46 -16.67 -12.15 -7.84
CA GLU A 46 -16.87 -11.32 -6.64
C GLU A 46 -17.28 -9.89 -7.00
N ALA A 47 -16.75 -9.35 -8.12
CA ALA A 47 -17.14 -8.06 -8.66
C ALA A 47 -18.54 -8.04 -9.32
N GLY A 48 -19.24 -9.18 -9.38
CA GLY A 48 -20.54 -9.27 -10.02
C GLY A 48 -20.53 -9.04 -11.53
N MET A 49 -19.37 -9.25 -12.20
CA MET A 49 -19.18 -8.99 -13.61
C MET A 49 -18.76 -10.25 -14.39
N ARG A 50 -18.88 -10.21 -15.72
CA ARG A 50 -18.39 -11.28 -16.58
C ARG A 50 -16.89 -11.20 -16.73
N THR A 51 -16.22 -12.33 -16.81
CA THR A 51 -14.75 -12.39 -16.99
C THR A 51 -14.25 -11.61 -18.21
N PRO A 52 -14.92 -11.63 -19.40
CA PRO A 52 -14.52 -10.77 -20.51
C PRO A 52 -14.56 -9.27 -20.21
N SER A 53 -15.52 -8.82 -19.40
CA SER A 53 -15.59 -7.41 -18.98
C SER A 53 -14.42 -7.02 -18.07
N LEU A 54 -13.94 -7.94 -17.22
CA LEU A 54 -12.74 -7.72 -16.40
C LEU A 54 -11.49 -7.56 -17.29
N TYR A 55 -11.35 -8.39 -18.32
CA TYR A 55 -10.23 -8.29 -19.27
C TYR A 55 -10.21 -6.99 -20.09
N TYR A 56 -11.37 -6.34 -20.25
CA TYR A 56 -11.43 -5.01 -20.84
C TYR A 56 -10.75 -3.94 -19.97
N HIS A 57 -10.85 -4.06 -18.65
CA HIS A 57 -10.19 -3.14 -17.70
C HIS A 57 -8.74 -3.51 -17.43
N PHE A 58 -8.47 -4.79 -17.27
CA PHE A 58 -7.15 -5.33 -16.96
C PHE A 58 -6.84 -6.49 -17.89
N PRO A 59 -6.00 -6.28 -18.92
CA PRO A 59 -5.73 -7.27 -19.97
C PRO A 59 -5.18 -8.60 -19.47
N SER A 60 -4.53 -8.59 -18.30
CA SER A 60 -4.00 -9.79 -17.67
C SER A 60 -4.12 -9.73 -16.15
N LYS A 61 -3.90 -10.87 -15.49
CA LYS A 61 -3.75 -10.93 -14.04
C LYS A 61 -2.53 -10.13 -13.58
N ASP A 62 -1.50 -10.08 -14.41
CA ASP A 62 -0.27 -9.38 -14.14
C ASP A 62 -0.49 -7.87 -14.11
N ASP A 63 -1.25 -7.32 -15.08
CA ASP A 63 -1.63 -5.90 -15.10
C ASP A 63 -2.45 -5.55 -13.87
N LEU A 64 -3.38 -6.42 -13.48
CA LEU A 64 -4.20 -6.20 -12.30
C LEU A 64 -3.38 -6.22 -11.01
N VAL A 65 -2.46 -7.18 -10.86
CA VAL A 65 -1.60 -7.23 -9.66
C VAL A 65 -0.66 -6.04 -9.60
N MET A 66 -0.12 -5.60 -10.75
CA MET A 66 0.73 -4.41 -10.79
C MET A 66 -0.03 -3.16 -10.37
N ALA A 67 -1.27 -2.98 -10.84
CA ALA A 67 -2.12 -1.86 -10.42
C ALA A 67 -2.44 -1.89 -8.91
N VAL A 68 -2.70 -3.07 -8.33
CA VAL A 68 -2.88 -3.25 -6.89
C VAL A 68 -1.60 -2.88 -6.13
N MET A 69 -0.43 -3.31 -6.64
CA MET A 69 0.87 -3.02 -6.04
C MET A 69 1.19 -1.52 -6.03
N ASP A 70 0.98 -0.85 -7.17
CA ASP A 70 1.20 0.60 -7.30
C ASP A 70 0.26 1.38 -6.37
N ARG A 71 -1.02 0.99 -6.32
CA ARG A 71 -1.99 1.62 -5.43
C ARG A 71 -1.59 1.51 -3.96
N GLY A 72 -1.07 0.35 -3.53
CA GLY A 72 -0.58 0.14 -2.17
C GLY A 72 0.55 1.10 -1.78
N ILE A 73 1.48 1.36 -2.70
CA ILE A 73 2.56 2.34 -2.46
C ILE A 73 2.01 3.77 -2.43
N VAL A 74 1.12 4.10 -3.38
CA VAL A 74 0.51 5.43 -3.48
C VAL A 74 -0.25 5.79 -2.21
N VAL A 75 -1.06 4.88 -1.66
CA VAL A 75 -1.82 5.09 -0.41
C VAL A 75 -0.89 5.47 0.75
N VAL A 76 0.18 4.73 0.95
CA VAL A 76 1.14 5.03 2.04
C VAL A 76 1.90 6.33 1.77
N ARG A 77 2.31 6.56 0.52
CA ARG A 77 3.01 7.79 0.12
C ARG A 77 2.16 9.03 0.37
N GLU A 78 0.90 9.01 -0.07
CA GLU A 78 -0.04 10.13 0.10
C GLU A 78 -0.28 10.42 1.59
N ALA A 79 -0.47 9.39 2.40
CA ALA A 79 -0.64 9.55 3.85
C ALA A 79 0.59 10.19 4.52
N VAL A 80 1.80 9.74 4.14
CA VAL A 80 3.05 10.31 4.67
C VAL A 80 3.23 11.75 4.21
N MET A 81 2.98 12.05 2.93
CA MET A 81 3.10 13.40 2.39
C MET A 81 2.11 14.36 3.07
N ALA A 82 0.84 13.99 3.16
CA ALA A 82 -0.17 14.81 3.84
C ALA A 82 0.22 15.13 5.29
N ALA A 83 0.69 14.13 6.04
CA ALA A 83 1.12 14.35 7.42
C ALA A 83 2.36 15.26 7.54
N LEU A 84 3.26 15.21 6.54
CA LEU A 84 4.43 16.10 6.50
C LEU A 84 4.06 17.53 6.09
N ASP A 85 3.08 17.70 5.21
CA ASP A 85 2.60 19.01 4.74
C ASP A 85 1.85 19.76 5.83
N ASP A 86 1.27 19.05 6.82
CA ASP A 86 0.63 19.65 8.01
C ASP A 86 1.65 20.20 9.04
N LEU A 87 2.93 19.90 8.89
CA LEU A 87 3.96 20.39 9.80
C LEU A 87 4.42 21.82 9.44
N PRO A 88 4.85 22.62 10.43
CA PRO A 88 5.53 23.87 10.16
C PRO A 88 6.75 23.68 9.25
N PRO A 89 7.05 24.63 8.35
CA PRO A 89 8.19 24.53 7.43
C PRO A 89 9.55 24.34 8.10
N ASP A 90 9.69 24.87 9.32
CA ASP A 90 10.87 24.81 10.17
C ASP A 90 10.86 23.65 11.17
N ALA A 91 9.93 22.69 11.03
CA ALA A 91 9.85 21.52 11.91
C ALA A 91 11.18 20.75 11.93
N ALA A 92 11.65 20.43 13.14
CA ALA A 92 12.89 19.70 13.35
C ALA A 92 12.90 18.35 12.63
N THR A 93 14.09 17.90 12.18
CA THR A 93 14.26 16.61 11.48
C THR A 93 13.64 15.44 12.26
N VAL A 94 13.81 15.41 13.59
CA VAL A 94 13.25 14.37 14.44
C VAL A 94 11.72 14.37 14.40
N THR A 95 11.09 15.53 14.44
CA THR A 95 9.62 15.68 14.34
C THR A 95 9.13 15.18 12.98
N ARG A 96 9.80 15.57 11.90
CA ARG A 96 9.44 15.13 10.54
C ARG A 96 9.57 13.61 10.38
N LEU A 97 10.63 13.00 10.90
CA LEU A 97 10.83 11.56 10.89
C LEU A 97 9.75 10.82 11.70
N ASP A 98 9.46 11.28 12.91
CA ASP A 98 8.45 10.69 13.77
C ASP A 98 7.06 10.75 13.11
N THR A 99 6.71 11.91 12.57
CA THR A 99 5.45 12.10 11.83
C THR A 99 5.34 11.17 10.63
N ALA A 100 6.41 11.05 9.82
CA ALA A 100 6.43 10.17 8.66
C ALA A 100 6.29 8.68 9.04
N MET A 101 7.00 8.23 10.09
CA MET A 101 6.91 6.85 10.58
C MET A 101 5.51 6.52 11.09
N ARG A 102 4.89 7.41 11.87
CA ARG A 102 3.52 7.25 12.37
C ARG A 102 2.51 7.20 11.23
N ALA A 103 2.60 8.14 10.28
CA ALA A 103 1.71 8.17 9.11
C ALA A 103 1.85 6.90 8.26
N HIS A 104 3.08 6.39 8.08
CA HIS A 104 3.33 5.11 7.41
C HIS A 104 2.62 3.95 8.13
N LEU A 105 2.81 3.81 9.44
CA LEU A 105 2.21 2.71 10.22
C LEU A 105 0.67 2.78 10.21
N ARG A 106 0.09 3.97 10.37
CA ARG A 106 -1.37 4.17 10.27
C ARG A 106 -1.90 3.76 8.90
N ALA A 107 -1.24 4.17 7.80
CA ALA A 107 -1.64 3.80 6.45
C ALA A 107 -1.44 2.31 6.18
N LEU A 108 -0.36 1.72 6.71
CA LEU A 108 -0.02 0.32 6.54
C LEU A 108 -1.03 -0.62 7.22
N HIS A 109 -1.43 -0.29 8.46
CA HIS A 109 -2.37 -1.06 9.28
C HIS A 109 -3.82 -0.57 9.17
N GLY A 110 -4.07 0.50 8.42
CA GLY A 110 -5.41 1.00 8.14
C GLY A 110 -6.24 0.01 7.31
N ALA A 111 -7.48 0.37 7.03
CA ALA A 111 -8.45 -0.51 6.37
C ALA A 111 -8.12 -0.88 4.90
N SER A 112 -6.96 -0.47 4.38
CA SER A 112 -6.60 -0.72 2.98
C SER A 112 -5.94 -2.09 2.79
N ASP A 113 -6.60 -2.96 2.02
CA ASP A 113 -6.03 -4.25 1.59
C ASP A 113 -4.84 -4.10 0.65
N TYR A 114 -4.67 -2.95 0.01
CA TYR A 114 -3.60 -2.67 -0.95
C TYR A 114 -2.22 -2.71 -0.32
N THR A 115 -2.05 -2.09 0.85
CA THR A 115 -0.77 -2.03 1.55
C THR A 115 -0.33 -3.40 2.02
N SER A 116 -1.26 -4.15 2.62
CA SER A 116 -1.02 -5.53 3.07
C SER A 116 -0.74 -6.47 1.90
N ALA A 117 -1.49 -6.36 0.78
CA ALA A 117 -1.24 -7.14 -0.43
C ALA A 117 0.14 -6.83 -1.00
N ASN A 118 0.52 -5.53 -1.09
CA ASN A 118 1.83 -5.12 -1.58
C ASN A 118 2.96 -5.79 -0.80
N VAL A 119 2.98 -5.69 0.53
CA VAL A 119 4.06 -6.27 1.33
C VAL A 119 4.09 -7.78 1.21
N ARG A 120 2.93 -8.46 1.28
CA ARG A 120 2.85 -9.94 1.27
C ARG A 120 3.25 -10.56 -0.05
N ILE A 121 2.86 -9.97 -1.18
CA ILE A 121 3.05 -10.61 -2.49
C ILE A 121 4.27 -10.11 -3.25
N PHE A 122 4.86 -8.97 -2.89
CA PHE A 122 5.99 -8.39 -3.62
C PHE A 122 7.17 -9.36 -3.77
N GLY A 123 7.53 -10.05 -2.70
CA GLY A 123 8.61 -11.05 -2.72
C GLY A 123 8.32 -12.29 -3.59
N GLN A 124 7.03 -12.56 -3.86
CA GLN A 124 6.58 -13.70 -4.66
C GLN A 124 6.49 -13.39 -6.15
N LEU A 125 6.59 -12.10 -6.52
CA LEU A 125 6.48 -11.68 -7.92
C LEU A 125 7.78 -11.97 -8.69
N PRO A 126 7.66 -12.28 -10.00
CA PRO A 126 8.81 -12.38 -10.89
C PRO A 126 9.68 -11.12 -10.84
N GLU A 127 10.98 -11.27 -11.00
CA GLU A 127 11.93 -10.16 -10.91
C GLU A 127 11.63 -9.04 -11.92
N ALA A 128 11.18 -9.37 -13.12
CA ALA A 128 10.81 -8.39 -14.14
C ALA A 128 9.67 -7.49 -13.65
N TRP A 129 8.70 -8.03 -12.92
CA TRP A 129 7.56 -7.26 -12.38
C TRP A 129 7.96 -6.43 -11.18
N ARG A 130 8.83 -6.97 -10.31
CA ARG A 130 9.40 -6.17 -9.22
C ARG A 130 10.15 -4.96 -9.74
N ARG A 131 10.83 -5.09 -10.90
CA ARG A 131 11.49 -3.95 -11.57
C ARG A 131 10.50 -2.98 -12.20
N ALA A 132 9.40 -3.44 -12.79
CA ALA A 132 8.38 -2.60 -13.40
C ALA A 132 7.67 -1.69 -12.37
N ASN A 133 7.46 -2.18 -11.15
CA ASN A 133 6.89 -1.41 -10.02
C ASN A 133 7.89 -0.40 -9.41
N MET A 134 9.09 -0.26 -9.94
CA MET A 134 10.13 0.60 -9.37
C MET A 134 9.86 2.12 -9.40
N PRO A 135 9.10 2.71 -10.36
CA PRO A 135 8.87 4.15 -10.35
C PRO A 135 8.20 4.64 -9.07
N GLU A 136 7.08 4.04 -8.65
CA GLU A 136 6.37 4.42 -7.43
C GLU A 136 7.20 4.14 -6.17
N ARG A 137 7.90 3.00 -6.14
CA ARG A 137 8.84 2.68 -5.06
C ARG A 137 9.98 3.69 -4.96
N ARG A 138 10.56 4.09 -6.08
CA ARG A 138 11.64 5.09 -6.11
C ARG A 138 11.15 6.45 -5.63
N ALA A 139 9.95 6.88 -6.07
CA ALA A 139 9.33 8.11 -5.61
C ALA A 139 9.14 8.11 -4.09
N TYR A 140 8.64 6.99 -3.53
CA TYR A 140 8.47 6.85 -2.09
C TYR A 140 9.82 6.78 -1.34
N GLN A 141 10.79 6.03 -1.85
CA GLN A 141 12.15 5.99 -1.27
C GLN A 141 12.84 7.35 -1.29
N ALA A 142 12.58 8.20 -2.30
CA ALA A 142 13.14 9.55 -2.37
C ALA A 142 12.66 10.44 -1.21
N ILE A 143 11.40 10.30 -0.77
CA ILE A 143 10.88 11.00 0.41
C ILE A 143 11.67 10.61 1.65
N TRP A 144 11.84 9.30 1.88
CA TRP A 144 12.62 8.80 3.02
C TRP A 144 14.09 9.19 2.94
N SER A 145 14.66 9.22 1.74
CA SER A 145 16.04 9.69 1.54
C SER A 145 16.20 11.16 1.94
N ALA A 146 15.23 12.01 1.56
CA ALA A 146 15.26 13.42 1.96
C ALA A 146 15.11 13.61 3.47
N LEU A 147 14.24 12.82 4.12
CA LEU A 147 14.03 12.86 5.57
C LEU A 147 15.25 12.38 6.36
N LEU A 148 15.95 11.34 5.88
CA LEU A 148 17.07 10.71 6.57
C LEU A 148 18.43 11.34 6.24
N ALA A 149 18.55 12.06 5.13
CA ALA A 149 19.82 12.67 4.72
C ALA A 149 20.50 13.52 5.82
N PRO A 150 19.77 14.35 6.60
CA PRO A 150 20.38 15.11 7.68
C PRO A 150 21.03 14.22 8.77
N THR A 151 20.47 13.02 9.00
CA THR A 151 21.01 12.08 10.01
C THR A 151 22.25 11.32 9.52
N CYS A 152 22.57 11.41 8.24
CA CYS A 152 23.71 10.74 7.60
C CYS A 152 24.78 11.74 7.16
N ALA A 153 24.76 12.98 7.66
CA ALA A 153 25.69 14.03 7.22
C ALA A 153 27.16 13.67 7.41
N ALA A 154 27.49 12.90 8.45
CA ALA A 154 28.86 12.44 8.72
C ALA A 154 29.34 11.33 7.75
N ASP A 155 28.43 10.49 7.26
CA ASP A 155 28.68 9.42 6.29
C ASP A 155 27.47 9.24 5.34
N PRO A 156 27.43 10.01 4.24
CA PRO A 156 26.33 9.89 3.28
C PRO A 156 26.21 8.52 2.59
N ALA A 157 27.25 7.70 2.60
CA ALA A 157 27.24 6.38 1.96
C ALA A 157 26.30 5.40 2.66
N VAL A 158 25.97 5.62 3.94
CA VAL A 158 25.03 4.76 4.69
C VAL A 158 23.55 5.07 4.40
N LEU A 159 23.24 6.18 3.75
CA LEU A 159 21.86 6.62 3.52
C LEU A 159 20.98 5.58 2.83
N PRO A 160 21.37 4.93 1.72
CA PRO A 160 20.54 3.91 1.08
C PRO A 160 20.20 2.73 2.01
N MET A 161 21.17 2.32 2.83
CA MET A 161 20.97 1.25 3.81
C MET A 161 20.00 1.67 4.92
N ARG A 162 20.11 2.90 5.45
CA ARG A 162 19.19 3.42 6.46
C ARG A 162 17.75 3.54 5.94
N VAL A 163 17.58 4.02 4.71
CA VAL A 163 16.26 4.08 4.04
C VAL A 163 15.65 2.68 3.93
N ALA A 164 16.43 1.71 3.43
CA ALA A 164 15.96 0.32 3.31
C ALA A 164 15.62 -0.29 4.68
N PHE A 165 16.43 -0.03 5.70
CA PHE A 165 16.21 -0.52 7.06
C PHE A 165 14.94 0.07 7.66
N VAL A 166 14.75 1.39 7.61
CA VAL A 166 13.56 2.04 8.20
C VAL A 166 12.28 1.57 7.53
N ILE A 167 12.21 1.62 6.19
CA ILE A 167 11.02 1.16 5.46
C ILE A 167 10.79 -0.34 5.71
N GLY A 168 11.84 -1.15 5.71
CA GLY A 168 11.77 -2.59 5.99
C GLY A 168 11.23 -2.89 7.39
N ALA A 169 11.74 -2.19 8.41
CA ALA A 169 11.28 -2.35 9.79
C ALA A 169 9.80 -1.97 9.97
N LEU A 170 9.37 -0.85 9.35
CA LEU A 170 7.96 -0.45 9.37
C LEU A 170 7.07 -1.48 8.68
N ASN A 171 7.45 -1.95 7.51
CA ASN A 171 6.69 -2.96 6.76
C ASN A 171 6.63 -4.32 7.47
N ALA A 172 7.71 -4.71 8.16
CA ALA A 172 7.76 -5.99 8.89
C ALA A 172 6.70 -6.09 9.99
N THR A 173 6.17 -4.96 10.47
CA THR A 173 5.08 -4.95 11.46
C THR A 173 3.83 -5.69 10.98
N LEU A 174 3.58 -5.78 9.66
CA LEU A 174 2.47 -6.55 9.09
C LEU A 174 2.58 -8.06 9.34
N GLU A 175 3.77 -8.58 9.63
CA GLU A 175 3.98 -10.02 9.81
C GLU A 175 3.64 -10.50 11.23
N TRP A 176 3.74 -9.60 12.21
CA TRP A 176 3.60 -9.99 13.63
C TRP A 176 2.58 -9.18 14.41
N VAL A 177 2.06 -8.06 13.87
CA VAL A 177 1.00 -7.27 14.49
C VAL A 177 -0.37 -7.83 14.12
N ASP A 178 -1.16 -8.11 15.16
CA ASP A 178 -2.61 -8.34 15.01
C ASP A 178 -3.35 -7.05 15.38
N PRO A 179 -3.94 -6.33 14.40
CA PRO A 179 -4.64 -5.07 14.67
C PRO A 179 -5.85 -5.20 15.60
N ALA A 180 -6.38 -6.43 15.79
CA ALA A 180 -7.45 -6.67 16.74
C ALA A 180 -6.97 -6.70 18.21
N ARG A 181 -5.66 -6.82 18.42
CA ARG A 181 -5.04 -6.97 19.75
C ARG A 181 -4.11 -5.84 20.15
N ILE A 182 -3.59 -5.12 19.17
CA ILE A 182 -2.58 -4.08 19.38
C ILE A 182 -3.15 -2.76 18.87
N ASP A 183 -3.17 -1.75 19.72
CA ASP A 183 -3.47 -0.38 19.33
C ASP A 183 -2.35 0.14 18.41
N ILE A 184 -2.73 0.63 17.24
CA ILE A 184 -1.78 1.12 16.22
C ILE A 184 -1.03 2.37 16.70
N GLU A 185 -1.65 3.21 17.54
CA GLU A 185 -0.97 4.37 18.10
C GLU A 185 0.11 3.92 19.12
N ALA A 186 -0.21 2.97 19.98
CA ALA A 186 0.78 2.40 20.91
C ALA A 186 1.91 1.69 20.15
N LEU A 187 1.59 0.97 19.05
CA LEU A 187 2.61 0.39 18.17
C LEU A 187 3.50 1.49 17.56
N ALA A 188 2.89 2.56 17.04
CA ALA A 188 3.62 3.67 16.44
C ALA A 188 4.56 4.31 17.47
N ASP A 189 4.13 4.50 18.71
CA ASP A 189 4.95 5.02 19.79
C ASP A 189 6.20 4.17 20.01
N GLN A 190 6.04 2.86 20.13
CA GLN A 190 7.15 1.96 20.39
C GLN A 190 8.10 1.84 19.19
N VAL A 191 7.56 1.66 17.99
CA VAL A 191 8.38 1.50 16.76
C VAL A 191 9.16 2.77 16.48
N THR A 192 8.51 3.94 16.56
CA THR A 192 9.19 5.22 16.30
C THR A 192 10.26 5.51 17.36
N GLN A 193 10.01 5.20 18.62
CA GLN A 193 10.99 5.34 19.69
C GLN A 193 12.25 4.50 19.41
N VAL A 194 12.08 3.21 19.08
CA VAL A 194 13.19 2.30 18.79
C VAL A 194 13.97 2.77 17.54
N LEU A 195 13.27 3.09 16.46
CA LEU A 195 13.90 3.52 15.21
C LEU A 195 14.62 4.86 15.37
N ARG A 196 14.02 5.81 16.12
CA ARG A 196 14.64 7.11 16.39
C ARG A 196 15.98 6.96 17.11
N HIS A 197 16.03 6.17 18.18
CA HIS A 197 17.29 5.95 18.91
C HIS A 197 18.34 5.24 18.05
N GLY A 198 17.93 4.26 17.24
CA GLY A 198 18.85 3.54 16.34
C GLY A 198 19.32 4.37 15.13
N VAL A 199 18.48 5.27 14.62
CA VAL A 199 18.76 6.08 13.41
C VAL A 199 19.48 7.39 13.73
N LEU A 200 19.10 8.07 14.82
CA LEU A 200 19.66 9.38 15.18
C LEU A 200 20.92 9.24 16.07
N GLY A 201 21.13 8.10 16.70
CA GLY A 201 22.20 7.90 17.66
C GLY A 201 21.90 8.48 19.05
N GLU A 202 22.70 8.12 20.05
CA GLU A 202 22.64 8.71 21.39
C GLU A 202 23.12 10.17 21.32
N GLY A 203 22.22 11.11 21.60
CA GLY A 203 22.59 12.53 21.72
C GLY A 203 21.86 13.52 20.81
N ALA A 204 20.98 13.08 19.91
CA ALA A 204 20.09 13.98 19.15
C ALA A 204 18.81 14.27 19.96
N ALA A 205 18.95 15.14 20.97
CA ALA A 205 17.85 15.73 21.70
C ALA A 205 17.48 17.08 21.07
#